data_38a00b55f3b231dcf3947f45fbe0240f
#
_entry.id   38a00b55f3b231dcf3947f45fbe0240f
#
_cell.length_a   1.000
_cell.length_b   1.000
_cell.length_c   1.000
_cell.angle_alpha   90.00
_cell.angle_beta   90.00
_cell.angle_gamma   90.00
#
_symmetry.space_group_name_H-M   'P 1'
#
loop_
_entity.id
_entity.type
_entity.pdbx_description
1 polymer ?
#
loop_
_entity_poly.entity_id
_entity_poly.type
_entity_poly.pdbx_seq_one_letter_code
_entity_poly.pdbx_strand_id
1 'polypeptide(L)'
;DDEKMEASWEYVKKLAQRSEEIGFDLSLIAELNLNDIKGVDAPSLDAWSTAAALTAVTNTLELMVAVRPTFHNPALFAKQAANIDRIGGGGRLSLNVVSSWWSEEAKKFGVQFDEHDDRYARTSEWLEIVDRLWRENHFSYAGDYYKIEDAVMHPKPLKKPIIYAGGESEKAKDTIARQCDAYVMHGDEPAKVKAKIEDMRERREKLNLPPMIYGVAGYTIVRNSEAEVKKELERITDVNQSAAGYGNYQDWLANTELEQQVSLEDYSVSNRGLRSGLTGTPDKVAERVAEFEEAGVNLLLLQCSPQFEEMERFSEAVIKKDASANAATVKTSK
;
A
#
# COMPACT_ATOMS: atom_id res chain seq x y z
N ASP A 1 2.01 -12.38 13.09
CA ASP A 1 0.77 -11.67 13.34
C ASP A 1 0.47 -11.63 14.83
N ASP A 2 0.19 -10.45 15.36
CA ASP A 2 0.03 -10.22 16.80
C ASP A 2 -1.41 -10.53 17.23
N GLU A 3 -1.59 -11.31 18.31
CA GLU A 3 -2.90 -11.63 18.88
C GLU A 3 -3.69 -10.39 19.33
N LYS A 4 -3.00 -9.27 19.59
CA LYS A 4 -3.61 -8.00 19.98
C LYS A 4 -4.21 -7.21 18.80
N MET A 5 -3.95 -7.61 17.58
CA MET A 5 -4.46 -6.97 16.38
C MET A 5 -5.81 -7.58 16.00
N GLU A 6 -6.88 -7.01 16.50
CA GLU A 6 -8.24 -7.51 16.28
C GLU A 6 -8.81 -7.01 14.94
N ALA A 7 -9.50 -7.88 14.21
CA ALA A 7 -10.32 -7.48 13.06
C ALA A 7 -11.67 -6.92 13.56
N SER A 8 -11.61 -5.76 14.23
CA SER A 8 -12.79 -5.08 14.78
C SER A 8 -12.79 -3.60 14.38
N TRP A 9 -14.01 -3.03 14.26
CA TRP A 9 -14.17 -1.60 13.98
C TRP A 9 -13.48 -0.72 15.05
N GLU A 10 -13.66 -1.08 16.31
CA GLU A 10 -13.09 -0.30 17.42
C GLU A 10 -11.56 -0.28 17.39
N TYR A 11 -10.94 -1.40 17.02
CA TYR A 11 -9.48 -1.48 16.87
C TYR A 11 -8.98 -0.59 15.71
N VAL A 12 -9.52 -0.75 14.50
CA VAL A 12 -9.04 -0.02 13.33
C VAL A 12 -9.32 1.48 13.42
N LYS A 13 -10.47 1.87 14.01
CA LYS A 13 -10.81 3.27 14.30
C LYS A 13 -9.79 3.90 15.23
N LYS A 14 -9.52 3.25 16.37
CA LYS A 14 -8.56 3.73 17.36
C LYS A 14 -7.16 3.83 16.75
N LEU A 15 -6.76 2.84 15.95
CA LEU A 15 -5.47 2.81 15.27
C LEU A 15 -5.33 4.01 14.31
N ALA A 16 -6.30 4.24 13.43
CA ALA A 16 -6.27 5.34 12.47
C ALA A 16 -6.26 6.71 13.15
N GLN A 17 -7.10 6.93 14.16
CA GLN A 17 -7.11 8.17 14.93
C GLN A 17 -5.78 8.41 15.65
N ARG A 18 -5.21 7.36 16.23
CA ARG A 18 -3.93 7.47 16.91
C ARG A 18 -2.77 7.70 15.94
N SER A 19 -2.75 7.06 14.77
CA SER A 19 -1.71 7.33 13.78
C SER A 19 -1.73 8.79 13.31
N GLU A 20 -2.91 9.36 13.09
CA GLU A 20 -3.09 10.80 12.80
C GLU A 20 -2.53 11.69 13.91
N GLU A 21 -2.89 11.41 15.17
CA GLU A 21 -2.44 12.20 16.33
C GLU A 21 -0.92 12.21 16.52
N ILE A 22 -0.25 11.10 16.22
CA ILE A 22 1.20 10.97 16.42
C ILE A 22 2.02 11.32 15.19
N GLY A 23 1.37 11.79 14.12
CA GLY A 23 2.00 12.44 12.98
C GLY A 23 2.25 11.57 11.77
N PHE A 24 1.57 10.44 11.62
CA PHE A 24 1.55 9.73 10.34
C PHE A 24 0.64 10.45 9.34
N ASP A 25 1.12 10.58 8.10
CA ASP A 25 0.39 11.26 7.03
C ASP A 25 -0.62 10.34 6.34
N LEU A 26 -0.34 9.02 6.33
CA LEU A 26 -1.07 8.05 5.55
C LEU A 26 -1.21 6.70 6.26
N SER A 27 -2.36 6.05 6.10
CA SER A 27 -2.60 4.66 6.48
C SER A 27 -2.99 3.82 5.26
N LEU A 28 -2.32 2.68 5.06
CA LEU A 28 -2.70 1.69 4.05
C LEU A 28 -3.71 0.70 4.62
N ILE A 29 -4.84 0.54 3.94
CA ILE A 29 -5.85 -0.47 4.22
C ILE A 29 -5.73 -1.56 3.14
N ALA A 30 -5.28 -2.74 3.55
CA ALA A 30 -5.19 -3.89 2.66
C ALA A 30 -6.59 -4.42 2.30
N GLU A 31 -6.78 -4.80 1.03
CA GLU A 31 -8.01 -5.46 0.59
C GLU A 31 -7.78 -6.97 0.51
N LEU A 32 -8.26 -7.69 1.52
CA LEU A 32 -8.38 -9.14 1.53
C LEU A 32 -9.73 -9.51 2.13
N ASN A 33 -10.53 -10.25 1.39
CA ASN A 33 -11.86 -10.67 1.85
C ASN A 33 -11.80 -11.87 2.81
N LEU A 34 -10.64 -12.52 2.87
CA LEU A 34 -10.31 -13.61 3.78
C LEU A 34 -9.01 -13.29 4.51
N ASN A 35 -8.80 -13.91 5.65
CA ASN A 35 -7.56 -13.75 6.40
C ASN A 35 -6.50 -14.70 5.86
N ASP A 36 -5.45 -14.14 5.27
CA ASP A 36 -4.35 -14.89 4.65
C ASP A 36 -3.34 -15.42 5.65
N ILE A 37 -3.30 -14.88 6.86
CA ILE A 37 -2.29 -15.22 7.88
C ILE A 37 -2.84 -16.23 8.88
N LYS A 38 -4.03 -15.95 9.44
CA LYS A 38 -4.66 -16.79 10.47
C LYS A 38 -5.55 -17.90 9.88
N GLY A 39 -5.74 -17.89 8.57
CA GLY A 39 -6.59 -18.83 7.83
C GLY A 39 -7.96 -18.27 7.47
N VAL A 40 -8.58 -18.87 6.48
CA VAL A 40 -9.82 -18.38 5.82
C VAL A 40 -11.02 -18.24 6.76
N ASP A 41 -11.03 -18.95 7.88
CA ASP A 41 -12.10 -18.88 8.88
C ASP A 41 -11.90 -17.77 9.92
N ALA A 42 -10.72 -17.14 9.92
CA ALA A 42 -10.45 -16.02 10.80
C ALA A 42 -11.11 -14.73 10.27
N PRO A 43 -11.55 -13.81 11.17
CA PRO A 43 -12.22 -12.60 10.74
C PRO A 43 -11.32 -11.70 9.90
N SER A 44 -11.92 -11.07 8.87
CA SER A 44 -11.34 -10.00 8.06
C SER A 44 -12.39 -8.92 7.83
N LEU A 45 -11.99 -7.65 7.86
CA LEU A 45 -12.90 -6.53 7.60
C LEU A 45 -12.88 -6.18 6.11
N ASP A 46 -14.06 -5.80 5.58
CA ASP A 46 -14.14 -5.23 4.23
C ASP A 46 -13.39 -3.89 4.18
N ALA A 47 -12.45 -3.77 3.24
CA ALA A 47 -11.56 -2.63 3.15
C ALA A 47 -12.30 -1.33 2.80
N TRP A 48 -13.26 -1.39 1.88
CA TRP A 48 -13.89 -0.19 1.32
C TRP A 48 -14.96 0.40 2.24
N SER A 49 -15.76 -0.41 2.92
CA SER A 49 -16.68 0.07 3.96
C SER A 49 -15.92 0.57 5.18
N THR A 50 -14.81 -0.08 5.54
CA THR A 50 -13.91 0.40 6.60
C THR A 50 -13.29 1.75 6.24
N ALA A 51 -12.79 1.92 5.02
CA ALA A 51 -12.23 3.19 4.55
C ALA A 51 -13.26 4.32 4.58
N ALA A 52 -14.49 4.07 4.13
CA ALA A 52 -15.56 5.07 4.19
C ALA A 52 -15.84 5.51 5.63
N ALA A 53 -15.89 4.57 6.57
CA ALA A 53 -16.10 4.86 7.97
C ALA A 53 -14.91 5.61 8.61
N LEU A 54 -13.67 5.19 8.32
CA LEU A 54 -12.46 5.85 8.82
C LEU A 54 -12.32 7.27 8.27
N THR A 55 -12.68 7.50 7.00
CA THR A 55 -12.70 8.83 6.40
C THR A 55 -13.59 9.81 7.18
N ALA A 56 -14.70 9.32 7.73
CA ALA A 56 -15.64 10.15 8.51
C ALA A 56 -15.18 10.44 9.94
N VAL A 57 -14.22 9.69 10.48
CA VAL A 57 -13.76 9.82 11.89
C VAL A 57 -12.31 10.27 12.03
N THR A 58 -11.63 10.55 10.91
CA THR A 58 -10.30 11.16 10.83
C THR A 58 -10.40 12.53 10.14
N ASN A 59 -9.39 13.40 10.27
CA ASN A 59 -9.43 14.77 9.77
C ASN A 59 -8.41 15.05 8.67
N THR A 60 -7.18 14.57 8.81
CA THR A 60 -6.04 14.87 7.94
C THR A 60 -5.41 13.62 7.34
N LEU A 61 -5.57 12.47 8.00
CA LEU A 61 -4.98 11.20 7.59
C LEU A 61 -5.43 10.81 6.17
N GLU A 62 -4.49 10.60 5.27
CA GLU A 62 -4.75 10.00 3.96
C GLU A 62 -5.02 8.51 4.13
N LEU A 63 -6.07 8.03 3.52
CA LEU A 63 -6.41 6.61 3.49
C LEU A 63 -6.07 6.05 2.12
N MET A 64 -4.96 5.34 2.03
CA MET A 64 -4.60 4.54 0.87
C MET A 64 -5.32 3.20 0.97
N VAL A 65 -6.22 2.92 0.05
CA VAL A 65 -7.00 1.68 0.07
C VAL A 65 -6.55 0.79 -1.08
N ALA A 66 -6.18 -0.44 -0.74
CA ALA A 66 -5.91 -1.42 -1.77
C ALA A 66 -7.19 -1.71 -2.58
N VAL A 67 -7.04 -1.84 -3.89
CA VAL A 67 -8.12 -2.23 -4.79
C VAL A 67 -7.63 -3.29 -5.77
N ARG A 68 -8.39 -4.35 -5.89
CA ARG A 68 -8.11 -5.43 -6.83
C ARG A 68 -9.16 -5.43 -7.95
N PRO A 69 -8.81 -4.95 -9.16
CA PRO A 69 -9.72 -4.85 -10.31
C PRO A 69 -10.54 -6.10 -10.59
N THR A 70 -9.99 -7.29 -10.28
CA THR A 70 -10.67 -8.59 -10.39
C THR A 70 -12.00 -8.64 -9.61
N PHE A 71 -12.09 -7.93 -8.47
CA PHE A 71 -13.25 -7.94 -7.58
C PHE A 71 -14.21 -6.76 -7.79
N HIS A 72 -13.83 -5.78 -8.62
CA HIS A 72 -14.58 -4.53 -8.76
C HIS A 72 -14.96 -4.20 -10.20
N ASN A 73 -16.26 -3.98 -10.45
CA ASN A 73 -16.68 -3.33 -11.67
C ASN A 73 -16.15 -1.88 -11.69
N PRO A 74 -15.43 -1.43 -12.73
CA PRO A 74 -14.77 -0.13 -12.74
C PRO A 74 -15.72 1.06 -12.60
N ALA A 75 -16.91 1.01 -13.20
CA ALA A 75 -17.88 2.11 -13.14
C ALA A 75 -18.53 2.23 -11.76
N LEU A 76 -18.89 1.11 -11.13
CA LEU A 76 -19.40 1.13 -9.77
C LEU A 76 -18.33 1.56 -8.78
N PHE A 77 -17.12 1.08 -8.97
CA PHE A 77 -15.97 1.47 -8.15
C PHE A 77 -15.66 2.96 -8.25
N ALA A 78 -15.61 3.52 -9.47
CA ALA A 78 -15.36 4.95 -9.67
C ALA A 78 -16.36 5.81 -8.89
N LYS A 79 -17.63 5.38 -8.84
CA LYS A 79 -18.69 6.03 -8.05
C LYS A 79 -18.44 5.93 -6.55
N GLN A 80 -18.08 4.74 -6.07
CA GLN A 80 -17.78 4.49 -4.66
C GLN A 80 -16.59 5.33 -4.19
N ALA A 81 -15.48 5.31 -4.91
CA ALA A 81 -14.29 6.09 -4.58
C ALA A 81 -14.56 7.60 -4.59
N ALA A 82 -15.28 8.10 -5.58
CA ALA A 82 -15.68 9.52 -5.63
C ALA A 82 -16.51 9.93 -4.41
N ASN A 83 -17.39 9.06 -3.93
CA ASN A 83 -18.19 9.35 -2.73
C ASN A 83 -17.34 9.37 -1.46
N ILE A 84 -16.38 8.44 -1.31
CA ILE A 84 -15.46 8.41 -0.16
C ILE A 84 -14.56 9.66 -0.16
N ASP A 85 -14.01 10.06 -1.32
CA ASP A 85 -13.25 11.31 -1.43
C ASP A 85 -14.05 12.52 -0.96
N ARG A 86 -15.34 12.58 -1.32
CA ARG A 86 -16.24 13.68 -0.91
C ARG A 86 -16.57 13.66 0.57
N ILE A 87 -16.75 12.49 1.19
CA ILE A 87 -16.90 12.35 2.64
C ILE A 87 -15.67 12.93 3.35
N GLY A 88 -14.48 12.68 2.79
CA GLY A 88 -13.21 13.19 3.30
C GLY A 88 -12.91 14.67 3.04
N GLY A 89 -13.78 15.39 2.35
CA GLY A 89 -13.52 16.78 1.97
C GLY A 89 -12.58 16.96 0.78
N GLY A 90 -12.16 15.87 0.13
CA GLY A 90 -11.31 15.84 -1.06
C GLY A 90 -9.82 15.70 -0.80
N GLY A 91 -9.21 14.69 -1.42
CA GLY A 91 -7.76 14.48 -1.43
C GLY A 91 -7.19 13.71 -0.25
N ARG A 92 -8.03 13.03 0.53
CA ARG A 92 -7.61 12.09 1.58
C ARG A 92 -7.84 10.62 1.21
N LEU A 93 -8.34 10.35 0.02
CA LEU A 93 -8.42 9.00 -0.52
C LEU A 93 -7.33 8.81 -1.58
N SER A 94 -6.58 7.73 -1.47
CA SER A 94 -5.73 7.23 -2.54
C SER A 94 -5.93 5.74 -2.76
N LEU A 95 -5.54 5.25 -3.91
CA LEU A 95 -5.72 3.86 -4.31
C LEU A 95 -4.37 3.17 -4.35
N ASN A 96 -4.28 1.94 -3.85
CA ASN A 96 -3.18 1.04 -4.15
C ASN A 96 -3.69 -0.09 -5.04
N VAL A 97 -3.45 0.00 -6.34
CA VAL A 97 -3.98 -0.97 -7.31
C VAL A 97 -3.12 -2.22 -7.33
N VAL A 98 -3.75 -3.36 -7.07
CA VAL A 98 -3.11 -4.67 -7.00
C VAL A 98 -3.78 -5.61 -8.02
N SER A 99 -3.01 -6.15 -8.97
CA SER A 99 -3.54 -7.04 -10.01
C SER A 99 -3.92 -8.44 -9.52
N SER A 100 -4.18 -8.57 -8.21
CA SER A 100 -4.57 -9.79 -7.50
C SER A 100 -3.54 -10.93 -7.59
N TRP A 101 -3.51 -11.80 -6.62
CA TRP A 101 -2.59 -12.94 -6.56
C TRP A 101 -3.23 -14.20 -5.96
N TRP A 102 -4.29 -14.07 -5.16
CA TRP A 102 -4.87 -15.16 -4.38
C TRP A 102 -6.04 -15.81 -5.12
N SER A 103 -5.73 -16.87 -5.82
CA SER A 103 -6.69 -17.60 -6.65
C SER A 103 -7.77 -18.33 -5.82
N GLU A 104 -7.41 -18.85 -4.64
CA GLU A 104 -8.33 -19.53 -3.74
C GLU A 104 -9.43 -18.59 -3.21
N GLU A 105 -9.04 -17.35 -2.84
CA GLU A 105 -10.00 -16.34 -2.41
C GLU A 105 -10.99 -16.01 -3.53
N ALA A 106 -10.50 -15.75 -4.74
CA ALA A 106 -11.35 -15.45 -5.89
C ALA A 106 -12.37 -16.59 -6.14
N LYS A 107 -11.91 -17.84 -6.07
CA LYS A 107 -12.78 -19.02 -6.20
C LYS A 107 -13.86 -19.07 -5.12
N LYS A 108 -13.50 -18.79 -3.86
CA LYS A 108 -14.47 -18.81 -2.73
C LYS A 108 -15.54 -17.72 -2.86
N PHE A 109 -15.20 -16.59 -3.46
CA PHE A 109 -16.13 -15.48 -3.72
C PHE A 109 -16.82 -15.56 -5.10
N GLY A 110 -16.61 -16.64 -5.88
CA GLY A 110 -17.24 -16.82 -7.18
C GLY A 110 -16.74 -15.82 -8.23
N VAL A 111 -15.53 -15.30 -8.08
CA VAL A 111 -14.91 -14.34 -8.97
C VAL A 111 -13.97 -15.08 -9.92
N GLN A 112 -14.05 -14.76 -11.22
CA GLN A 112 -13.12 -15.30 -12.21
C GLN A 112 -11.70 -14.80 -11.93
N PHE A 113 -10.74 -15.72 -11.91
CA PHE A 113 -9.34 -15.43 -11.74
C PHE A 113 -8.60 -15.71 -13.06
N ASP A 114 -8.08 -14.66 -13.66
CA ASP A 114 -7.40 -14.74 -14.96
C ASP A 114 -5.92 -15.15 -14.78
N GLU A 115 -5.28 -15.57 -15.89
CA GLU A 115 -3.83 -15.76 -15.94
C GLU A 115 -3.09 -14.44 -15.70
N HIS A 116 -1.81 -14.52 -15.36
CA HIS A 116 -0.99 -13.37 -14.93
C HIS A 116 -1.11 -12.18 -15.90
N ASP A 117 -0.88 -12.42 -17.18
CA ASP A 117 -0.87 -11.36 -18.19
C ASP A 117 -2.25 -10.76 -18.46
N ASP A 118 -3.29 -11.58 -18.39
CA ASP A 118 -4.66 -11.13 -18.55
C ASP A 118 -5.12 -10.28 -17.35
N ARG A 119 -4.64 -10.58 -16.13
CA ARG A 119 -4.89 -9.72 -14.97
C ARG A 119 -4.35 -8.32 -15.14
N TYR A 120 -3.14 -8.16 -15.71
CA TYR A 120 -2.59 -6.84 -16.00
C TYR A 120 -3.31 -6.14 -17.14
N ALA A 121 -3.71 -6.85 -18.18
CA ALA A 121 -4.50 -6.30 -19.27
C ALA A 121 -5.87 -5.80 -18.78
N ARG A 122 -6.56 -6.62 -17.97
CA ARG A 122 -7.82 -6.22 -17.29
C ARG A 122 -7.61 -5.01 -16.38
N THR A 123 -6.52 -4.97 -15.60
CA THR A 123 -6.19 -3.85 -14.73
C THR A 123 -5.98 -2.57 -15.54
N SER A 124 -5.34 -2.66 -16.69
CA SER A 124 -5.11 -1.50 -17.58
C SER A 124 -6.42 -0.91 -18.11
N GLU A 125 -7.36 -1.75 -18.58
CA GLU A 125 -8.69 -1.28 -18.99
C GLU A 125 -9.48 -0.68 -17.81
N TRP A 126 -9.40 -1.34 -16.66
CA TRP A 126 -10.05 -0.89 -15.44
C TRP A 126 -9.58 0.49 -15.02
N LEU A 127 -8.26 0.73 -15.02
CA LEU A 127 -7.66 2.02 -14.69
C LEU A 127 -8.09 3.12 -15.67
N GLU A 128 -8.10 2.82 -16.97
CA GLU A 128 -8.56 3.76 -17.99
C GLU A 128 -10.02 4.16 -17.77
N ILE A 129 -10.89 3.19 -17.52
CA ILE A 129 -12.31 3.44 -17.30
C ILE A 129 -12.54 4.29 -16.05
N VAL A 130 -11.88 3.98 -14.94
CA VAL A 130 -12.01 4.71 -13.68
C VAL A 130 -11.55 6.16 -13.86
N ASP A 131 -10.37 6.36 -14.44
CA ASP A 131 -9.82 7.70 -14.66
C ASP A 131 -10.70 8.54 -15.59
N ARG A 132 -11.20 7.97 -16.69
CA ARG A 132 -12.08 8.66 -17.63
C ARG A 132 -13.43 9.00 -17.00
N LEU A 133 -14.04 8.10 -16.23
CA LEU A 133 -15.30 8.37 -15.51
C LEU A 133 -15.17 9.52 -14.50
N TRP A 134 -14.00 9.71 -13.91
CA TRP A 134 -13.77 10.87 -13.02
C TRP A 134 -13.65 12.19 -13.76
N ARG A 135 -13.29 12.18 -15.06
CA ARG A 135 -13.05 13.40 -15.85
C ARG A 135 -14.14 13.71 -16.84
N GLU A 136 -14.72 12.71 -17.49
CA GLU A 136 -15.66 12.88 -18.60
C GLU A 136 -17.12 12.89 -18.11
N ASN A 137 -17.99 13.64 -18.79
CA ASN A 137 -19.40 13.72 -18.43
C ASN A 137 -20.21 12.56 -18.99
N HIS A 138 -19.94 12.16 -20.23
CA HIS A 138 -20.49 11.00 -20.89
C HIS A 138 -19.33 10.15 -21.41
N PHE A 139 -19.38 8.86 -21.18
CA PHE A 139 -18.28 7.95 -21.48
C PHE A 139 -18.78 6.60 -21.97
N SER A 140 -18.29 6.18 -23.13
CA SER A 140 -18.48 4.82 -23.63
C SER A 140 -17.12 4.15 -23.80
N TYR A 141 -17.05 2.85 -23.51
CA TYR A 141 -15.87 2.03 -23.62
C TYR A 141 -16.22 0.64 -24.16
N ALA A 142 -15.41 0.13 -25.07
CA ALA A 142 -15.51 -1.22 -25.59
C ALA A 142 -14.10 -1.82 -25.68
N GLY A 143 -13.72 -2.61 -24.70
CA GLY A 143 -12.46 -3.35 -24.62
C GLY A 143 -12.67 -4.84 -24.59
N ASP A 144 -11.63 -5.54 -24.26
CA ASP A 144 -11.64 -7.01 -24.19
C ASP A 144 -12.30 -7.51 -22.90
N TYR A 145 -12.22 -6.73 -21.82
CA TYR A 145 -12.71 -7.11 -20.48
C TYR A 145 -13.96 -6.34 -20.07
N TYR A 146 -14.15 -5.12 -20.56
CA TYR A 146 -15.25 -4.26 -20.14
C TYR A 146 -15.97 -3.63 -21.33
N LYS A 147 -17.28 -3.52 -21.18
CA LYS A 147 -18.14 -2.76 -22.10
C LYS A 147 -19.03 -1.83 -21.31
N ILE A 148 -18.99 -0.54 -21.64
CA ILE A 148 -19.76 0.52 -20.99
C ILE A 148 -20.39 1.39 -22.07
N GLU A 149 -21.69 1.68 -21.94
CA GLU A 149 -22.45 2.47 -22.89
C GLU A 149 -23.00 3.72 -22.21
N ASP A 150 -22.62 4.89 -22.73
CA ASP A 150 -23.08 6.22 -22.30
C ASP A 150 -23.14 6.41 -20.78
N ALA A 151 -22.07 5.96 -20.08
CA ALA A 151 -22.01 6.07 -18.63
C ALA A 151 -21.93 7.52 -18.18
N VAL A 152 -22.73 7.85 -17.17
CA VAL A 152 -22.72 9.14 -16.49
C VAL A 152 -22.41 8.91 -15.01
N MET A 153 -21.40 9.58 -14.49
CA MET A 153 -21.04 9.46 -13.08
C MET A 153 -20.97 10.84 -12.42
N HIS A 154 -21.92 11.12 -11.55
CA HIS A 154 -21.99 12.30 -10.69
C HIS A 154 -22.35 11.89 -9.24
N PRO A 155 -21.84 12.63 -8.23
CA PRO A 155 -20.83 13.66 -8.32
C PRO A 155 -19.45 13.11 -8.69
N LYS A 156 -18.60 13.94 -9.30
CA LYS A 156 -17.17 13.64 -9.46
C LYS A 156 -16.45 13.70 -8.11
N PRO A 157 -15.27 13.09 -7.92
CA PRO A 157 -14.46 13.34 -6.74
C PRO A 157 -14.12 14.83 -6.62
N LEU A 158 -13.96 15.35 -5.41
CA LEU A 158 -13.52 16.73 -5.19
C LEU A 158 -12.07 16.91 -5.63
N LYS A 159 -11.25 15.90 -5.37
CA LYS A 159 -9.89 15.79 -5.87
C LYS A 159 -9.69 14.38 -6.40
N LYS A 160 -9.11 14.25 -7.59
CA LYS A 160 -8.78 12.93 -8.15
C LYS A 160 -7.92 12.16 -7.15
N PRO A 161 -8.32 10.95 -6.70
CA PRO A 161 -7.49 10.10 -5.87
C PRO A 161 -6.15 9.79 -6.55
N ILE A 162 -5.06 9.84 -5.79
CA ILE A 162 -3.74 9.40 -6.26
C ILE A 162 -3.78 7.88 -6.47
N ILE A 163 -3.27 7.43 -7.60
CA ILE A 163 -3.21 6.01 -7.95
C ILE A 163 -1.79 5.50 -7.75
N TYR A 164 -1.61 4.73 -6.69
CA TYR A 164 -0.42 3.95 -6.42
C TYR A 164 -0.57 2.54 -7.00
N ALA A 165 0.52 1.94 -7.44
CA ALA A 165 0.57 0.52 -7.75
C ALA A 165 1.99 -0.03 -7.56
N GLY A 166 2.08 -1.32 -7.28
CA GLY A 166 3.32 -2.07 -7.16
C GLY A 166 3.37 -3.23 -8.15
N GLY A 167 4.56 -3.58 -8.58
CA GLY A 167 4.79 -4.71 -9.47
C GLY A 167 6.22 -4.73 -10.01
N GLU A 168 6.76 -5.92 -10.23
CA GLU A 168 8.16 -6.12 -10.62
C GLU A 168 8.32 -6.63 -12.05
N SER A 169 7.30 -7.28 -12.63
CA SER A 169 7.34 -7.72 -14.03
C SER A 169 7.39 -6.52 -15.00
N GLU A 170 7.97 -6.70 -16.17
CA GLU A 170 8.05 -5.65 -17.19
C GLU A 170 6.66 -5.11 -17.55
N LYS A 171 5.69 -6.01 -17.69
CA LYS A 171 4.31 -5.65 -17.99
C LYS A 171 3.67 -4.80 -16.88
N ALA A 172 3.94 -5.15 -15.61
CA ALA A 172 3.51 -4.35 -14.47
C ALA A 172 4.12 -2.95 -14.51
N LYS A 173 5.44 -2.84 -14.66
CA LYS A 173 6.16 -1.57 -14.72
C LYS A 173 5.67 -0.69 -15.86
N ASP A 174 5.42 -1.26 -17.04
CA ASP A 174 4.89 -0.51 -18.18
C ASP A 174 3.47 0.03 -17.92
N THR A 175 2.59 -0.78 -17.34
CA THR A 175 1.24 -0.36 -16.96
C THR A 175 1.28 0.76 -15.91
N ILE A 176 2.10 0.57 -14.88
CA ILE A 176 2.27 1.55 -13.78
C ILE A 176 2.82 2.87 -14.33
N ALA A 177 3.88 2.80 -15.16
CA ALA A 177 4.47 3.99 -15.75
C ALA A 177 3.49 4.79 -16.63
N ARG A 178 2.52 4.13 -17.28
CA ARG A 178 1.53 4.79 -18.15
C ARG A 178 0.33 5.36 -17.41
N GLN A 179 -0.17 4.66 -16.39
CA GLN A 179 -1.52 4.88 -15.87
C GLN A 179 -1.58 5.24 -14.38
N CYS A 180 -0.46 5.10 -13.64
CA CYS A 180 -0.44 5.40 -12.22
C CYS A 180 0.29 6.72 -11.92
N ASP A 181 -0.05 7.32 -10.78
CA ASP A 181 0.58 8.54 -10.28
C ASP A 181 1.81 8.22 -9.41
N ALA A 182 1.87 7.01 -8.86
CA ALA A 182 2.90 6.58 -7.92
C ALA A 182 3.29 5.11 -8.10
N TYR A 183 4.55 4.79 -7.80
CA TYR A 183 5.10 3.44 -7.80
C TYR A 183 5.52 3.03 -6.40
N VAL A 184 4.96 1.93 -5.89
CA VAL A 184 5.30 1.37 -4.58
C VAL A 184 6.13 0.11 -4.76
N MET A 185 7.28 0.09 -4.11
CA MET A 185 8.26 -1.00 -4.17
C MET A 185 8.24 -1.83 -2.90
N HIS A 186 8.54 -3.11 -3.02
CA HIS A 186 8.88 -3.93 -1.87
C HIS A 186 10.16 -3.45 -1.19
N GLY A 187 10.31 -3.77 0.09
CA GLY A 187 11.50 -3.41 0.87
C GLY A 187 12.79 -3.96 0.25
N ASP A 188 13.77 -3.10 0.10
CA ASP A 188 15.14 -3.44 -0.28
C ASP A 188 16.09 -2.34 0.20
N GLU A 189 17.39 -2.52 0.03
CA GLU A 189 18.40 -1.50 0.37
C GLU A 189 18.22 -0.21 -0.46
N PRO A 190 18.53 0.98 0.09
CA PRO A 190 18.35 2.27 -0.61
C PRO A 190 19.00 2.33 -2.00
N ALA A 191 20.18 1.72 -2.19
CA ALA A 191 20.86 1.70 -3.49
C ALA A 191 20.08 0.93 -4.56
N LYS A 192 19.45 -0.20 -4.21
CA LYS A 192 18.59 -0.98 -5.13
C LYS A 192 17.27 -0.27 -5.40
N VAL A 193 16.69 0.35 -4.38
CA VAL A 193 15.49 1.17 -4.52
C VAL A 193 15.74 2.33 -5.48
N LYS A 194 16.89 3.01 -5.35
CA LYS A 194 17.32 4.07 -6.27
C LYS A 194 17.36 3.60 -7.73
N ALA A 195 17.94 2.42 -7.99
CA ALA A 195 17.98 1.87 -9.34
C ALA A 195 16.57 1.61 -9.93
N LYS A 196 15.64 1.13 -9.11
CA LYS A 196 14.22 0.94 -9.53
C LYS A 196 13.52 2.29 -9.81
N ILE A 197 13.82 3.31 -9.03
CA ILE A 197 13.32 4.68 -9.26
C ILE A 197 13.85 5.22 -10.60
N GLU A 198 15.13 5.01 -10.89
CA GLU A 198 15.76 5.44 -12.14
C GLU A 198 15.12 4.74 -13.35
N ASP A 199 14.91 3.41 -13.32
CA ASP A 199 14.18 2.68 -14.37
C ASP A 199 12.78 3.28 -14.61
N MET A 200 12.04 3.54 -13.54
CA MET A 200 10.68 4.08 -13.66
C MET A 200 10.67 5.53 -14.17
N ARG A 201 11.65 6.35 -13.79
CA ARG A 201 11.85 7.70 -14.35
C ARG A 201 12.10 7.67 -15.85
N GLU A 202 13.00 6.81 -16.32
CA GLU A 202 13.27 6.64 -17.75
C GLU A 202 12.03 6.22 -18.53
N ARG A 203 11.20 5.31 -18.00
CA ARG A 203 9.93 4.91 -18.62
C ARG A 203 8.98 6.11 -18.76
N ARG A 204 8.85 6.92 -17.72
CA ARG A 204 8.01 8.13 -17.72
C ARG A 204 8.51 9.17 -18.72
N GLU A 205 9.82 9.42 -18.78
CA GLU A 205 10.43 10.34 -19.74
C GLU A 205 10.20 9.90 -21.18
N LYS A 206 10.37 8.61 -21.52
CA LYS A 206 10.07 8.05 -22.82
C LYS A 206 8.60 8.23 -23.24
N LEU A 207 7.71 8.27 -22.27
CA LEU A 207 6.26 8.47 -22.46
C LEU A 207 5.85 9.97 -22.45
N ASN A 208 6.78 10.89 -22.21
CA ASN A 208 6.52 12.31 -21.98
C ASN A 208 5.46 12.58 -20.88
N LEU A 209 5.51 11.79 -19.80
CA LEU A 209 4.61 11.90 -18.66
C LEU A 209 5.31 12.59 -17.47
N PRO A 210 4.57 13.27 -16.58
CA PRO A 210 5.16 13.93 -15.41
C PRO A 210 5.82 12.91 -14.45
N PRO A 211 6.75 13.36 -13.59
CA PRO A 211 7.36 12.50 -12.56
C PRO A 211 6.33 11.80 -11.68
N MET A 212 6.70 10.64 -11.12
CA MET A 212 5.89 9.86 -10.20
C MET A 212 6.28 10.14 -8.75
N ILE A 213 5.38 9.75 -7.84
CA ILE A 213 5.69 9.54 -6.43
C ILE A 213 6.31 8.15 -6.27
N TYR A 214 7.34 8.01 -5.44
CA TYR A 214 8.02 6.74 -5.19
C TYR A 214 7.85 6.31 -3.73
N GLY A 215 7.23 5.17 -3.51
CA GLY A 215 7.02 4.58 -2.19
C GLY A 215 7.81 3.29 -1.99
N VAL A 216 8.20 3.01 -0.75
CA VAL A 216 8.83 1.76 -0.33
C VAL A 216 8.08 1.19 0.85
N ALA A 217 7.71 -0.09 0.78
CA ALA A 217 7.20 -0.83 1.91
C ALA A 217 8.37 -1.29 2.79
N GLY A 218 8.28 -1.08 4.11
CA GLY A 218 9.32 -1.47 5.05
C GLY A 218 8.74 -1.97 6.36
N TYR A 219 9.42 -2.94 6.99
CA TYR A 219 9.11 -3.35 8.35
C TYR A 219 10.01 -2.60 9.32
N THR A 220 9.43 -1.99 10.33
CA THR A 220 10.19 -1.17 11.27
C THR A 220 10.23 -1.77 12.68
N ILE A 221 11.43 -1.73 13.27
CA ILE A 221 11.70 -2.07 14.67
C ILE A 221 12.59 -1.01 15.27
N VAL A 222 12.10 -0.29 16.28
CA VAL A 222 12.89 0.70 16.99
C VAL A 222 13.07 0.29 18.44
N ARG A 223 14.34 0.15 18.89
CA ARG A 223 14.68 -0.19 20.28
C ARG A 223 15.84 0.67 20.77
N ASN A 224 16.00 0.78 22.08
CA ASN A 224 17.04 1.60 22.68
C ASN A 224 18.44 0.97 22.60
N SER A 225 18.53 -0.33 22.31
CA SER A 225 19.80 -1.04 22.21
C SER A 225 19.75 -2.12 21.12
N GLU A 226 20.90 -2.45 20.55
CA GLU A 226 21.06 -3.51 19.55
C GLU A 226 20.66 -4.89 20.10
N ALA A 227 20.84 -5.12 21.39
CA ALA A 227 20.42 -6.38 22.04
C ALA A 227 18.89 -6.53 22.03
N GLU A 228 18.16 -5.43 22.28
CA GLU A 228 16.69 -5.42 22.20
C GLU A 228 16.20 -5.55 20.75
N VAL A 229 16.89 -4.92 19.79
CA VAL A 229 16.60 -5.08 18.35
C VAL A 229 16.73 -6.54 17.95
N LYS A 230 17.85 -7.17 18.32
CA LYS A 230 18.10 -8.59 18.01
C LYS A 230 17.02 -9.49 18.60
N LYS A 231 16.66 -9.28 19.87
CA LYS A 231 15.60 -10.04 20.52
C LYS A 231 14.25 -9.92 19.80
N GLU A 232 13.93 -8.72 19.31
CA GLU A 232 12.68 -8.49 18.60
C GLU A 232 12.71 -9.11 17.20
N LEU A 233 13.84 -9.04 16.49
CA LEU A 233 14.04 -9.74 15.23
C LEU A 233 13.87 -11.25 15.40
N GLU A 234 14.49 -11.85 16.41
CA GLU A 234 14.32 -13.28 16.73
C GLU A 234 12.85 -13.63 16.99
N ARG A 235 12.10 -12.76 17.68
CA ARG A 235 10.67 -12.98 17.95
C ARG A 235 9.82 -13.00 16.69
N ILE A 236 10.01 -12.03 15.79
CA ILE A 236 9.16 -11.90 14.60
C ILE A 236 9.53 -12.84 13.47
N THR A 237 10.77 -13.31 13.45
CA THR A 237 11.27 -14.27 12.46
C THR A 237 11.10 -15.72 12.88
N ASP A 238 10.64 -15.98 14.10
CA ASP A 238 10.26 -17.33 14.55
C ASP A 238 8.94 -17.74 13.88
N VAL A 239 9.05 -18.18 12.63
CA VAL A 239 7.91 -18.61 11.81
C VAL A 239 7.46 -19.99 12.26
N ASN A 240 6.57 -20.05 13.24
CA ASN A 240 5.85 -21.27 13.54
C ASN A 240 5.05 -21.69 12.30
N GLN A 241 5.34 -22.87 11.76
CA GLN A 241 4.77 -23.35 10.51
C GLN A 241 3.24 -23.44 10.62
N SER A 242 2.55 -22.40 10.17
CA SER A 242 1.12 -22.44 9.93
C SER A 242 0.87 -23.11 8.58
N ALA A 243 0.07 -24.16 8.55
CA ALA A 243 -0.31 -24.84 7.31
C ALA A 243 -1.06 -23.88 6.35
N ALA A 244 -1.89 -22.99 6.89
CA ALA A 244 -2.60 -21.97 6.13
C ALA A 244 -1.64 -20.92 5.55
N GLY A 245 -0.73 -20.39 6.37
CA GLY A 245 0.26 -19.41 5.91
C GLY A 245 1.22 -19.99 4.87
N TYR A 246 1.59 -21.26 4.99
CA TYR A 246 2.42 -21.93 3.99
C TYR A 246 1.66 -22.14 2.66
N GLY A 247 0.39 -22.53 2.70
CA GLY A 247 -0.45 -22.65 1.52
C GLY A 247 -0.58 -21.31 0.76
N ASN A 248 -0.85 -20.24 1.47
CA ASN A 248 -0.94 -18.89 0.90
C ASN A 248 0.39 -18.41 0.32
N TYR A 249 1.51 -18.71 0.95
CA TYR A 249 2.84 -18.43 0.41
C TYR A 249 3.08 -19.15 -0.92
N GLN A 250 2.70 -20.43 -1.04
CA GLN A 250 2.83 -21.18 -2.28
C GLN A 250 1.92 -20.63 -3.39
N ASP A 251 0.67 -20.27 -3.07
CA ASP A 251 -0.26 -19.67 -4.03
C ASP A 251 0.25 -18.29 -4.50
N TRP A 252 0.78 -17.49 -3.60
CA TRP A 252 1.39 -16.20 -3.93
C TRP A 252 2.60 -16.37 -4.86
N LEU A 253 3.53 -17.29 -4.56
CA LEU A 253 4.67 -17.58 -5.44
C LEU A 253 4.24 -18.05 -6.83
N ALA A 254 3.22 -18.89 -6.91
CA ALA A 254 2.73 -19.42 -8.17
C ALA A 254 2.05 -18.37 -9.07
N ASN A 255 1.51 -17.30 -8.47
CA ASN A 255 0.71 -16.27 -9.16
C ASN A 255 1.40 -14.90 -9.27
N THR A 256 2.68 -14.80 -8.87
CA THR A 256 3.42 -13.53 -8.86
C THR A 256 4.76 -13.68 -9.57
N GLU A 257 5.06 -12.78 -10.49
CA GLU A 257 6.40 -12.67 -11.09
C GLU A 257 7.27 -11.73 -10.26
N LEU A 258 8.39 -12.27 -9.77
CA LEU A 258 9.29 -11.56 -8.86
C LEU A 258 10.68 -11.42 -9.46
N GLU A 259 11.32 -10.27 -9.27
CA GLU A 259 12.73 -10.06 -9.64
C GLU A 259 13.69 -10.86 -8.77
N GLN A 260 13.29 -11.20 -7.55
CA GLN A 260 14.11 -11.92 -6.58
C GLN A 260 13.28 -12.99 -5.86
N GLN A 261 13.93 -14.09 -5.54
CA GLN A 261 13.32 -15.14 -4.73
C GLN A 261 13.02 -14.62 -3.31
N VAL A 262 11.83 -14.93 -2.80
CA VAL A 262 11.36 -14.55 -1.47
C VAL A 262 11.23 -15.81 -0.63
N SER A 263 11.85 -15.81 0.55
CA SER A 263 11.74 -16.90 1.52
C SER A 263 10.38 -16.85 2.24
N LEU A 264 10.00 -17.96 2.88
CA LEU A 264 8.81 -17.97 3.74
C LEU A 264 8.92 -16.96 4.89
N GLU A 265 10.11 -16.79 5.45
CA GLU A 265 10.40 -15.78 6.47
C GLU A 265 10.19 -14.37 5.96
N ASP A 266 10.78 -14.02 4.82
CA ASP A 266 10.56 -12.72 4.17
C ASP A 266 9.08 -12.45 3.89
N TYR A 267 8.34 -13.46 3.43
CA TYR A 267 6.92 -13.34 3.15
C TYR A 267 6.10 -13.14 4.42
N SER A 268 6.39 -13.92 5.46
CA SER A 268 5.66 -13.90 6.74
C SER A 268 5.89 -12.60 7.53
N VAL A 269 7.03 -11.96 7.31
CA VAL A 269 7.37 -10.66 7.90
C VAL A 269 7.34 -9.58 6.82
N SER A 270 6.13 -9.18 6.44
CA SER A 270 5.87 -8.05 5.53
C SER A 270 6.49 -8.13 4.13
N ASN A 271 6.58 -9.32 3.56
CA ASN A 271 7.01 -9.50 2.16
C ASN A 271 8.28 -8.69 1.82
N ARG A 272 9.43 -9.07 2.37
CA ARG A 272 10.74 -8.40 2.23
C ARG A 272 10.89 -7.08 2.99
N GLY A 273 9.93 -6.69 3.82
CA GLY A 273 10.01 -5.41 4.54
C GLY A 273 11.26 -5.26 5.41
N LEU A 274 11.79 -6.35 5.97
CA LEU A 274 13.04 -6.35 6.75
C LEU A 274 14.28 -5.97 5.93
N ARG A 275 14.28 -6.21 4.61
CA ARG A 275 15.38 -5.85 3.72
C ARG A 275 15.57 -4.33 3.60
N SER A 276 14.56 -3.54 3.95
CA SER A 276 14.68 -2.08 4.01
C SER A 276 15.69 -1.60 5.05
N GLY A 277 15.98 -2.43 6.07
CA GLY A 277 16.89 -2.08 7.15
C GLY A 277 16.34 -0.98 8.09
N LEU A 278 15.03 -0.77 8.13
CA LEU A 278 14.37 0.17 9.07
C LEU A 278 14.28 -0.43 10.47
N THR A 279 15.34 -1.12 10.90
CA THR A 279 15.45 -1.79 12.19
C THR A 279 16.73 -1.37 12.89
N GLY A 280 16.61 -0.92 14.15
CA GLY A 280 17.78 -0.46 14.89
C GLY A 280 17.45 0.43 16.07
N THR A 281 18.48 1.12 16.53
CA THR A 281 18.32 2.23 17.48
C THR A 281 17.67 3.44 16.79
N PRO A 282 17.07 4.38 17.56
CA PRO A 282 16.46 5.59 17.00
C PRO A 282 17.32 6.32 15.97
N ASP A 283 18.64 6.45 16.23
CA ASP A 283 19.54 7.17 15.34
C ASP A 283 19.81 6.38 14.05
N LYS A 284 19.98 5.06 14.14
CA LYS A 284 20.14 4.20 12.94
C LYS A 284 18.90 4.19 12.05
N VAL A 285 17.70 4.14 12.65
CA VAL A 285 16.47 4.18 11.86
C VAL A 285 16.30 5.54 11.20
N ALA A 286 16.58 6.64 11.90
CA ALA A 286 16.55 7.98 11.32
C ALA A 286 17.57 8.16 10.18
N GLU A 287 18.78 7.63 10.33
CA GLU A 287 19.80 7.61 9.26
C GLU A 287 19.29 6.83 8.03
N ARG A 288 18.70 5.65 8.24
CA ARG A 288 18.12 4.85 7.17
C ARG A 288 16.96 5.55 6.44
N VAL A 289 16.12 6.30 7.16
CA VAL A 289 15.07 7.13 6.56
C VAL A 289 15.68 8.20 5.65
N ALA A 290 16.73 8.89 6.12
CA ALA A 290 17.45 9.89 5.31
C ALA A 290 18.08 9.27 4.05
N GLU A 291 18.68 8.08 4.14
CA GLU A 291 19.21 7.36 2.97
C GLU A 291 18.12 7.06 1.91
N PHE A 292 16.91 6.72 2.34
CA PHE A 292 15.78 6.53 1.42
C PHE A 292 15.35 7.87 0.78
N GLU A 293 15.31 8.95 1.53
CA GLU A 293 15.02 10.28 1.00
C GLU A 293 16.07 10.68 -0.07
N GLU A 294 17.36 10.49 0.21
CA GLU A 294 18.46 10.72 -0.75
C GLU A 294 18.37 9.81 -1.99
N ALA A 295 17.86 8.60 -1.84
CA ALA A 295 17.59 7.70 -2.96
C ALA A 295 16.41 8.16 -3.84
N GLY A 296 15.61 9.13 -3.38
CA GLY A 296 14.46 9.68 -4.09
C GLY A 296 13.11 9.08 -3.69
N VAL A 297 13.03 8.42 -2.55
CA VAL A 297 11.78 7.91 -1.96
C VAL A 297 10.99 9.07 -1.36
N ASN A 298 9.70 9.11 -1.65
CA ASN A 298 8.76 10.13 -1.15
C ASN A 298 7.84 9.60 -0.06
N LEU A 299 7.69 8.28 0.04
CA LEU A 299 6.75 7.62 0.94
C LEU A 299 7.36 6.33 1.51
N LEU A 300 7.35 6.19 2.82
CA LEU A 300 7.62 4.94 3.51
C LEU A 300 6.29 4.35 4.01
N LEU A 301 5.92 3.19 3.49
CA LEU A 301 4.79 2.40 4.00
C LEU A 301 5.32 1.44 5.06
N LEU A 302 5.10 1.78 6.32
CA LEU A 302 5.65 1.04 7.45
C LEU A 302 4.69 -0.07 7.89
N GLN A 303 5.24 -1.25 8.07
CA GLN A 303 4.59 -2.36 8.77
C GLN A 303 5.30 -2.60 10.10
N CYS A 304 4.53 -2.99 11.10
CA CYS A 304 5.04 -3.28 12.44
C CYS A 304 4.04 -4.12 13.23
N SER A 305 4.52 -4.84 14.24
CA SER A 305 3.68 -5.66 15.12
C SER A 305 4.31 -5.72 16.54
N PRO A 306 3.52 -5.41 17.58
CA PRO A 306 2.14 -4.91 17.58
C PRO A 306 2.04 -3.47 17.08
N GLN A 307 1.00 -3.16 16.30
CA GLN A 307 0.91 -1.89 15.58
C GLN A 307 0.94 -0.67 16.51
N PHE A 308 0.17 -0.65 17.59
CA PHE A 308 0.10 0.52 18.49
C PHE A 308 1.46 0.87 19.09
N GLU A 309 2.09 -0.11 19.72
CA GLU A 309 3.35 0.11 20.42
C GLU A 309 4.49 0.47 19.46
N GLU A 310 4.53 -0.16 18.30
CA GLU A 310 5.61 0.08 17.34
C GLU A 310 5.45 1.40 16.59
N MET A 311 4.24 1.80 16.20
CA MET A 311 4.03 3.11 15.59
C MET A 311 4.32 4.26 16.57
N GLU A 312 4.03 4.10 17.86
CA GLU A 312 4.42 5.08 18.90
C GLU A 312 5.95 5.20 18.98
N ARG A 313 6.67 4.08 19.00
CA ARG A 313 8.14 4.06 19.04
C ARG A 313 8.73 4.75 17.82
N PHE A 314 8.20 4.46 16.63
CA PHE A 314 8.66 5.09 15.40
C PHE A 314 8.37 6.59 15.40
N SER A 315 7.18 7.00 15.81
CA SER A 315 6.83 8.42 15.91
C SER A 315 7.77 9.18 16.83
N GLU A 316 8.04 8.66 18.03
CA GLU A 316 8.97 9.29 18.99
C GLU A 316 10.42 9.33 18.47
N ALA A 317 10.84 8.26 17.79
CA ALA A 317 12.21 8.12 17.34
C ALA A 317 12.54 8.94 16.09
N VAL A 318 11.58 9.11 15.18
CA VAL A 318 11.78 9.69 13.85
C VAL A 318 10.89 10.92 13.63
N ILE A 319 9.56 10.76 13.59
CA ILE A 319 8.63 11.81 13.16
C ILE A 319 8.77 13.07 14.02
N LYS A 320 8.74 12.93 15.35
CA LYS A 320 8.82 14.07 16.27
C LYS A 320 10.20 14.72 16.32
N LYS A 321 11.26 13.95 16.09
CA LYS A 321 12.62 14.50 16.01
C LYS A 321 12.79 15.39 14.77
N ASP A 322 12.31 14.94 13.62
CA ASP A 322 12.34 15.72 12.38
C ASP A 322 11.52 17.00 12.50
N ALA A 323 10.31 16.93 13.04
CA ALA A 323 9.47 18.09 13.27
C ALA A 323 10.16 19.12 14.17
N SER A 324 10.88 18.68 15.21
CA SER A 324 11.62 19.56 16.13
C SER A 324 12.88 20.15 15.48
N ALA A 325 13.60 19.41 14.64
CA ALA A 325 14.76 19.90 13.91
C ALA A 325 14.36 20.96 12.87
N ASN A 326 13.30 20.72 12.11
CA ASN A 326 12.74 21.67 11.16
C ASN A 326 12.26 22.96 11.82
N ALA A 327 11.59 22.87 12.98
CA ALA A 327 11.15 24.02 13.76
C ALA A 327 12.33 24.85 14.34
N ALA A 328 13.45 24.20 14.69
CA ALA A 328 14.66 24.86 15.15
C ALA A 328 15.35 25.62 14.01
N THR A 329 15.42 25.04 12.81
CA THR A 329 16.02 25.64 11.61
C THR A 329 15.27 26.90 11.17
N VAL A 330 13.95 26.91 11.23
CA VAL A 330 13.12 28.08 10.91
C VAL A 330 13.30 29.22 11.93
N LYS A 331 13.61 28.92 13.19
CA LYS A 331 13.90 29.93 14.22
C LYS A 331 15.29 30.56 14.10
N THR A 332 16.24 29.85 13.51
CA THR A 332 17.63 30.37 13.32
C THR A 332 17.80 31.14 12.00
N SER A 333 16.83 31.10 11.09
CA SER A 333 16.82 31.83 9.82
C SER A 333 16.01 33.14 9.85
N LYS A 334 15.58 33.59 11.02
CA LYS A 334 15.00 34.92 11.28
C LYS A 334 15.96 35.76 12.11
#